data_afe565e64ff243891a8ee048b60a9635
#
_entry.id   afe565e64ff243891a8ee048b60a9635
#
_cell.length_a   1.000
_cell.length_b   1.000
_cell.length_c   1.000
_cell.angle_alpha   90.00
_cell.angle_beta   90.00
_cell.angle_gamma   90.00
#
_symmetry.space_group_name_H-M   'P 1'
#
loop_
_entity.id
_entity.type
_entity.pdbx_description
1 polymer ?
#
loop_
_entity_poly.entity_id
_entity_poly.type
_entity_poly.pdbx_seq_one_letter_code
_entity_poly.pdbx_strand_id
1 'polypeptide(L)'
;MRKRKKIDAGVRFWKHVNKTETCWVWTGATYPWGYGSFGISTGKSVRAHRFAYELFFGKIPNGKHLLHSCDNPPCVNPAHLTVGTDADNRKDCCLKGRAAHSSLDAEQVKEIRKLRKEGYLLRELSDIFGVTLQNIHYIIRGKIWTHV
;
A
#
# COMPACT_ATOMS: atom_id res chain seq x y z
N MET A 1 -26.88 -38.16 -9.16
CA MET A 1 -25.69 -37.31 -8.83
C MET A 1 -26.01 -36.43 -7.62
N ARG A 2 -25.35 -36.62 -6.48
CA ARG A 2 -25.52 -35.75 -5.29
C ARG A 2 -24.90 -34.37 -5.58
N LYS A 3 -25.71 -33.31 -5.66
CA LYS A 3 -25.22 -31.93 -5.72
C LYS A 3 -24.45 -31.63 -4.43
N ARG A 4 -23.13 -31.42 -4.51
CA ARG A 4 -22.33 -30.97 -3.36
C ARG A 4 -22.91 -29.64 -2.82
N LYS A 5 -23.29 -29.61 -1.54
CA LYS A 5 -23.72 -28.39 -0.86
C LYS A 5 -22.60 -27.33 -1.01
N LYS A 6 -22.95 -26.18 -1.61
CA LYS A 6 -21.99 -25.08 -1.80
C LYS A 6 -21.73 -24.45 -0.42
N ILE A 7 -20.50 -24.59 0.09
CA ILE A 7 -20.11 -23.98 1.36
C ILE A 7 -20.13 -22.46 1.18
N ASP A 8 -20.67 -21.73 2.15
CA ASP A 8 -20.68 -20.27 2.15
C ASP A 8 -19.29 -19.66 1.94
N ALA A 9 -19.21 -18.56 1.21
CA ALA A 9 -17.94 -17.92 0.87
C ALA A 9 -17.19 -17.39 2.10
N GLY A 10 -17.93 -16.86 3.09
CA GLY A 10 -17.35 -16.41 4.35
C GLY A 10 -16.72 -17.56 5.14
N VAL A 11 -17.43 -18.70 5.26
CA VAL A 11 -16.91 -19.89 5.93
C VAL A 11 -15.65 -20.41 5.25
N ARG A 12 -15.59 -20.39 3.92
CA ARG A 12 -14.38 -20.79 3.15
C ARG A 12 -13.24 -19.82 3.36
N PHE A 13 -13.55 -18.52 3.42
CA PHE A 13 -12.57 -17.46 3.59
C PHE A 13 -11.79 -17.62 4.90
N TRP A 14 -12.51 -17.78 6.01
CA TRP A 14 -11.89 -17.84 7.33
C TRP A 14 -11.01 -19.06 7.56
N LYS A 15 -11.17 -20.14 6.78
CA LYS A 15 -10.26 -21.30 6.81
C LYS A 15 -8.83 -20.97 6.34
N HIS A 16 -8.66 -19.87 5.61
CA HIS A 16 -7.37 -19.41 5.10
C HIS A 16 -6.85 -18.17 5.82
N VAL A 17 -7.32 -17.91 7.03
CA VAL A 17 -6.88 -16.75 7.83
C VAL A 17 -6.25 -17.23 9.12
N ASN A 18 -4.96 -16.91 9.30
CA ASN A 18 -4.27 -17.07 10.57
C ASN A 18 -4.36 -15.76 11.36
N LYS A 19 -5.11 -15.76 12.48
CA LYS A 19 -5.27 -14.60 13.34
C LYS A 19 -4.16 -14.57 14.38
N THR A 20 -3.32 -13.53 14.33
CA THR A 20 -2.34 -13.22 15.37
C THR A 20 -2.84 -12.03 16.21
N GLU A 21 -2.12 -11.68 17.25
CA GLU A 21 -2.46 -10.54 18.12
C GLU A 21 -2.49 -9.21 17.34
N THR A 22 -1.72 -9.09 16.27
CA THR A 22 -1.63 -7.90 15.45
C THR A 22 -2.35 -8.08 14.11
N CYS A 23 -1.78 -8.86 13.19
CA CYS A 23 -2.32 -9.07 11.85
C CYS A 23 -3.16 -10.34 11.74
N TRP A 24 -4.17 -10.33 10.87
CA TRP A 24 -4.85 -11.53 10.40
C TRP A 24 -4.25 -11.88 9.04
N VAL A 25 -3.40 -12.89 9.00
CA VAL A 25 -2.60 -13.20 7.82
C VAL A 25 -3.32 -14.20 6.93
N TRP A 26 -3.49 -13.84 5.67
CA TRP A 26 -4.00 -14.73 4.64
C TRP A 26 -2.99 -15.83 4.31
N THR A 27 -3.42 -17.10 4.38
CA THR A 27 -2.57 -18.29 4.13
C THR A 27 -2.91 -18.99 2.81
N GLY A 28 -3.88 -18.49 2.04
CA GLY A 28 -4.24 -19.02 0.73
C GLY A 28 -3.36 -18.45 -0.40
N ALA A 29 -3.79 -18.66 -1.65
CA ALA A 29 -3.09 -18.14 -2.83
C ALA A 29 -2.88 -16.62 -2.78
N THR A 30 -1.76 -16.15 -3.35
CA THR A 30 -1.40 -14.72 -3.40
C THR A 30 -1.12 -14.27 -4.84
N TYR A 31 -1.27 -12.97 -5.08
CA TYR A 31 -0.76 -12.30 -6.27
C TYR A 31 0.76 -12.07 -6.15
N PRO A 32 1.48 -11.80 -7.26
CA PRO A 32 2.94 -11.57 -7.23
C PRO A 32 3.39 -10.49 -6.23
N TRP A 33 2.54 -9.50 -5.96
CA TRP A 33 2.80 -8.41 -5.01
C TRP A 33 2.44 -8.73 -3.55
N GLY A 34 2.21 -10.01 -3.22
CA GLY A 34 1.95 -10.49 -1.87
C GLY A 34 0.51 -10.35 -1.38
N TYR A 35 -0.38 -9.71 -2.11
CA TYR A 35 -1.80 -9.63 -1.74
C TYR A 35 -2.50 -10.96 -1.86
N GLY A 36 -3.31 -11.32 -0.87
CA GLY A 36 -4.13 -12.53 -0.91
C GLY A 36 -5.14 -12.54 -2.05
N SER A 37 -5.30 -13.70 -2.69
CA SER A 37 -6.29 -13.97 -3.73
C SER A 37 -7.35 -14.94 -3.21
N PHE A 38 -8.60 -14.54 -3.18
CA PHE A 38 -9.72 -15.37 -2.71
C PHE A 38 -10.70 -15.65 -3.84
N GLY A 39 -10.92 -16.93 -4.16
CA GLY A 39 -11.90 -17.38 -5.15
C GLY A 39 -13.33 -17.35 -4.59
N ILE A 40 -14.15 -16.42 -5.04
CA ILE A 40 -15.55 -16.29 -4.62
C ILE A 40 -16.47 -17.25 -5.37
N SER A 41 -16.16 -17.55 -6.63
CA SER A 41 -16.88 -18.52 -7.48
C SER A 41 -15.94 -19.03 -8.57
N THR A 42 -16.41 -20.01 -9.38
CA THR A 42 -15.65 -20.54 -10.52
C THR A 42 -15.24 -19.41 -11.46
N GLY A 43 -13.93 -19.26 -11.67
CA GLY A 43 -13.36 -18.22 -12.54
C GLY A 43 -13.38 -16.79 -12.00
N LYS A 44 -13.86 -16.56 -10.76
CA LYS A 44 -13.88 -15.22 -10.15
C LYS A 44 -13.10 -15.20 -8.85
N SER A 45 -12.08 -14.37 -8.78
CA SER A 45 -11.32 -14.09 -7.56
C SER A 45 -11.33 -12.61 -7.21
N VAL A 46 -11.18 -12.32 -5.94
CA VAL A 46 -11.06 -10.97 -5.38
C VAL A 46 -9.85 -10.90 -4.47
N ARG A 47 -9.35 -9.71 -4.21
CA ARG A 47 -8.30 -9.52 -3.19
C ARG A 47 -8.85 -9.87 -1.82
N ALA A 48 -8.15 -10.72 -1.07
CA ALA A 48 -8.60 -11.24 0.22
C ALA A 48 -8.93 -10.12 1.23
N HIS A 49 -8.08 -9.09 1.34
CA HIS A 49 -8.33 -7.96 2.23
C HIS A 49 -9.59 -7.15 1.85
N ARG A 50 -9.91 -7.02 0.53
CA ARG A 50 -11.16 -6.37 0.10
C ARG A 50 -12.37 -7.18 0.51
N PHE A 51 -12.32 -8.50 0.34
CA PHE A 51 -13.39 -9.40 0.78
C PHE A 51 -13.59 -9.34 2.30
N ALA A 52 -12.50 -9.36 3.08
CA ALA A 52 -12.56 -9.20 4.53
C ALA A 52 -13.20 -7.87 4.92
N TYR A 53 -12.77 -6.76 4.34
CA TYR A 53 -13.35 -5.44 4.61
C TYR A 53 -14.85 -5.42 4.36
N GLU A 54 -15.29 -5.93 3.20
CA GLU A 54 -16.70 -5.93 2.80
C GLU A 54 -17.60 -6.80 3.70
N LEU A 55 -17.04 -7.84 4.32
CA LEU A 55 -17.77 -8.66 5.31
C LEU A 55 -18.09 -7.88 6.60
N PHE A 56 -17.27 -6.90 7.00
CA PHE A 56 -17.42 -6.17 8.25
C PHE A 56 -18.09 -4.80 8.06
N PHE A 57 -17.73 -4.10 6.98
CA PHE A 57 -18.11 -2.70 6.78
C PHE A 57 -19.00 -2.48 5.55
N GLY A 58 -19.31 -3.54 4.80
CA GLY A 58 -20.08 -3.43 3.58
C GLY A 58 -19.25 -2.99 2.37
N LYS A 59 -19.95 -2.69 1.28
CA LYS A 59 -19.33 -2.45 -0.03
C LYS A 59 -18.38 -1.26 -0.04
N ILE A 60 -17.19 -1.47 -0.57
CA ILE A 60 -16.20 -0.42 -0.78
C ILE A 60 -16.71 0.52 -1.90
N PRO A 61 -16.75 1.85 -1.66
CA PRO A 61 -17.20 2.79 -2.67
C PRO A 61 -16.35 2.72 -3.96
N ASN A 62 -16.99 2.95 -5.10
CA ASN A 62 -16.31 2.91 -6.38
C ASN A 62 -15.17 3.95 -6.44
N GLY A 63 -14.06 3.59 -7.07
CA GLY A 63 -12.88 4.45 -7.19
C GLY A 63 -12.09 4.62 -5.88
N LYS A 64 -12.39 3.84 -4.83
CA LYS A 64 -11.64 3.88 -3.57
C LYS A 64 -10.68 2.71 -3.43
N HIS A 65 -9.56 2.99 -2.77
CA HIS A 65 -8.55 2.01 -2.37
C HIS A 65 -8.74 1.56 -0.92
N LEU A 66 -8.20 0.39 -0.59
CA LEU A 66 -7.96 0.01 0.80
C LEU A 66 -6.48 0.14 1.09
N LEU A 67 -6.17 0.93 2.11
CA LEU A 67 -4.83 1.19 2.60
C LEU A 67 -4.58 0.32 3.83
N HIS A 68 -3.38 -0.29 3.92
CA HIS A 68 -2.96 -1.03 5.10
C HIS A 68 -2.20 -0.11 6.05
N SER A 69 -2.68 0.07 7.27
CA SER A 69 -1.92 0.75 8.32
C SER A 69 -0.68 -0.04 8.76
N CYS A 70 -0.75 -1.38 8.68
CA CYS A 70 0.31 -2.31 9.07
C CYS A 70 1.34 -2.63 7.98
N ASP A 71 1.19 -2.13 6.76
CA ASP A 71 2.05 -2.37 5.58
C ASP A 71 2.32 -3.84 5.24
N ASN A 72 1.44 -4.73 5.68
CA ASN A 72 1.54 -6.15 5.42
C ASN A 72 0.52 -6.58 4.34
N PRO A 73 0.92 -6.81 3.07
CA PRO A 73 0.02 -7.11 1.96
C PRO A 73 -0.91 -8.31 2.17
N PRO A 74 -0.49 -9.43 2.78
CA PRO A 74 -1.37 -10.55 3.09
C PRO A 74 -2.29 -10.32 4.30
N CYS A 75 -2.20 -9.18 5.00
CA CYS A 75 -3.09 -8.89 6.12
C CYS A 75 -4.52 -8.66 5.64
N VAL A 76 -5.46 -9.33 6.31
CA VAL A 76 -6.90 -9.21 6.08
C VAL A 76 -7.65 -8.71 7.32
N ASN A 77 -6.93 -8.19 8.34
CA ASN A 77 -7.53 -7.63 9.55
C ASN A 77 -8.28 -6.34 9.21
N PRO A 78 -9.61 -6.28 9.37
CA PRO A 78 -10.40 -5.09 9.02
C PRO A 78 -9.98 -3.84 9.79
N ALA A 79 -9.48 -3.99 11.03
CA ALA A 79 -8.97 -2.88 11.83
C ALA A 79 -7.70 -2.22 11.25
N HIS A 80 -6.99 -2.93 10.37
CA HIS A 80 -5.80 -2.42 9.67
C HIS A 80 -6.11 -1.86 8.27
N LEU A 81 -7.38 -1.81 7.87
CA LEU A 81 -7.81 -1.44 6.53
C LEU A 81 -8.61 -0.13 6.59
N THR A 82 -8.16 0.86 5.85
CA THR A 82 -8.85 2.15 5.73
C THR A 82 -9.19 2.45 4.27
N VAL A 83 -10.40 2.93 4.02
CA VAL A 83 -10.81 3.40 2.68
C VAL A 83 -10.18 4.76 2.40
N GLY A 84 -9.49 4.87 1.28
CA GLY A 84 -8.85 6.11 0.85
C GLY A 84 -9.03 6.40 -0.63
N THR A 85 -8.66 7.60 -1.04
CA THR A 85 -8.59 8.05 -2.43
C THR A 85 -7.26 7.66 -3.06
N ASP A 86 -7.10 7.90 -4.38
CA ASP A 86 -5.80 7.82 -5.06
C ASP A 86 -4.77 8.78 -4.45
N ALA A 87 -5.22 9.96 -4.01
CA ALA A 87 -4.36 10.94 -3.36
C ALA A 87 -3.87 10.42 -1.99
N ASP A 88 -4.78 9.83 -1.19
CA ASP A 88 -4.43 9.23 0.10
C ASP A 88 -3.45 8.07 -0.09
N ASN A 89 -3.67 7.20 -1.10
CA ASN A 89 -2.77 6.10 -1.40
C ASN A 89 -1.37 6.59 -1.83
N ARG A 90 -1.29 7.62 -2.68
CA ARG A 90 0.00 8.23 -3.05
C ARG A 90 0.70 8.84 -1.85
N LYS A 91 -0.04 9.57 -1.01
CA LYS A 91 0.50 10.16 0.22
C LYS A 91 1.05 9.09 1.16
N ASP A 92 0.29 8.02 1.40
CA ASP A 92 0.71 6.89 2.21
C ASP A 92 1.98 6.21 1.66
N CYS A 93 2.05 6.01 0.33
CA CYS A 93 3.24 5.49 -0.32
C CYS A 93 4.47 6.38 -0.13
N CYS A 94 4.31 7.72 -0.25
CA CYS A 94 5.40 8.67 -0.03
C CYS A 94 5.86 8.68 1.43
N LEU A 95 4.91 8.75 2.38
CA LEU A 95 5.22 8.77 3.81
C LEU A 95 5.97 7.51 4.28
N LYS A 96 5.68 6.38 3.67
CA LYS A 96 6.29 5.07 3.98
C LYS A 96 7.48 4.72 3.08
N GLY A 97 7.98 5.65 2.27
CA GLY A 97 9.12 5.45 1.38
C GLY A 97 8.90 4.40 0.27
N ARG A 98 7.63 4.06 -0.04
CA ARG A 98 7.26 3.02 -1.02
C ARG A 98 6.95 3.55 -2.43
N ALA A 99 7.09 4.85 -2.65
CA ALA A 99 6.86 5.42 -3.98
C ALA A 99 7.91 4.86 -4.96
N ALA A 100 7.46 4.20 -6.01
CA ALA A 100 8.28 3.45 -6.97
C ALA A 100 9.37 4.27 -7.71
N HIS A 101 9.45 5.58 -7.47
CA HIS A 101 10.40 6.51 -8.05
C HIS A 101 11.09 7.42 -7.01
N SER A 102 10.88 7.22 -5.71
CA SER A 102 11.70 7.89 -4.70
C SER A 102 12.80 6.94 -4.28
N SER A 103 13.94 7.02 -4.94
CA SER A 103 15.19 6.46 -4.42
C SER A 103 15.66 7.20 -3.16
N LEU A 104 14.90 8.19 -2.71
CA LEU A 104 15.18 9.04 -1.54
C LEU A 104 14.29 8.69 -0.37
N ASP A 105 14.85 8.71 0.82
CA ASP A 105 14.14 8.70 2.10
C ASP A 105 13.99 10.11 2.69
N ALA A 106 13.29 10.22 3.83
CA ALA A 106 13.02 11.50 4.48
C ALA A 106 14.29 12.21 4.97
N GLU A 107 15.29 11.46 5.44
CA GLU A 107 16.56 12.03 5.92
C GLU A 107 17.38 12.56 4.75
N GLN A 108 17.43 11.84 3.64
CA GLN A 108 18.08 12.31 2.40
C GLN A 108 17.42 13.59 1.87
N VAL A 109 16.09 13.70 1.98
CA VAL A 109 15.38 14.91 1.59
C VAL A 109 15.73 16.11 2.47
N LYS A 110 15.85 15.91 3.79
CA LYS A 110 16.33 16.94 4.72
C LYS A 110 17.76 17.37 4.37
N GLU A 111 18.63 16.40 4.10
CA GLU A 111 20.02 16.66 3.73
C GLU A 111 20.13 17.43 2.41
N ILE A 112 19.34 17.09 1.39
CA ILE A 112 19.23 17.85 0.14
C ILE A 112 18.88 19.32 0.41
N ARG A 113 17.91 19.57 1.28
CA ARG A 113 17.49 20.93 1.64
C ARG A 113 18.56 21.69 2.41
N LYS A 114 19.30 21.00 3.29
CA LYS A 114 20.41 21.54 4.04
C LYS A 114 21.57 21.92 3.11
N LEU A 115 22.04 20.97 2.30
CA LEU A 115 23.13 21.20 1.36
C LEU A 115 22.79 22.32 0.35
N ARG A 116 21.52 22.44 -0.06
CA ARG A 116 21.10 23.56 -0.89
C ARG A 116 21.26 24.92 -0.20
N LYS A 117 20.98 25.01 1.11
CA LYS A 117 21.20 26.23 1.91
C LYS A 117 22.70 26.54 2.08
N GLU A 118 23.55 25.52 2.07
CA GLU A 118 25.01 25.62 2.10
C GLU A 118 25.63 26.02 0.76
N GLY A 119 24.81 26.15 -0.31
CA GLY A 119 25.24 26.68 -1.61
C GLY A 119 25.40 25.66 -2.74
N TYR A 120 25.22 24.35 -2.47
CA TYR A 120 25.33 23.33 -3.51
C TYR A 120 24.38 23.59 -4.68
N LEU A 121 24.88 23.37 -5.91
CA LEU A 121 24.08 23.52 -7.12
C LEU A 121 23.09 22.36 -7.28
N LEU A 122 21.98 22.61 -7.97
CA LEU A 122 20.96 21.56 -8.21
C LEU A 122 21.54 20.33 -8.92
N ARG A 123 22.52 20.55 -9.81
CA ARG A 123 23.19 19.48 -10.56
C ARG A 123 24.05 18.62 -9.64
N GLU A 124 24.82 19.24 -8.77
CA GLU A 124 25.64 18.54 -7.78
C GLU A 124 24.77 17.66 -6.87
N LEU A 125 23.65 18.19 -6.38
CA LEU A 125 22.69 17.43 -5.57
C LEU A 125 22.06 16.29 -6.38
N SER A 126 21.77 16.49 -7.65
CA SER A 126 21.28 15.46 -8.56
C SER A 126 22.27 14.29 -8.69
N ASP A 127 23.56 14.62 -8.85
CA ASP A 127 24.63 13.64 -8.97
C ASP A 127 24.91 12.91 -7.64
N ILE A 128 24.95 13.63 -6.52
CA ILE A 128 25.18 13.07 -5.17
C ILE A 128 24.07 12.08 -4.77
N PHE A 129 22.82 12.44 -5.01
CA PHE A 129 21.67 11.65 -4.56
C PHE A 129 21.10 10.70 -5.62
N GLY A 130 21.67 10.68 -6.84
CA GLY A 130 21.27 9.77 -7.92
C GLY A 130 19.84 9.98 -8.43
N VAL A 131 19.30 11.20 -8.34
CA VAL A 131 17.95 11.55 -8.77
C VAL A 131 17.99 12.66 -9.82
N THR A 132 16.92 12.80 -10.61
CA THR A 132 16.86 13.81 -11.66
C THR A 132 16.90 15.24 -11.10
N LEU A 133 17.48 16.15 -11.86
CA LEU A 133 17.54 17.59 -11.57
C LEU A 133 16.14 18.18 -11.30
N GLN A 134 15.13 17.70 -12.02
CA GLN A 134 13.74 18.07 -11.83
C GLN A 134 13.21 17.63 -10.46
N ASN A 135 13.60 16.44 -9.99
CA ASN A 135 13.22 15.92 -8.68
C ASN A 135 13.83 16.78 -7.57
N ILE A 136 15.13 17.09 -7.63
CA ILE A 136 15.82 18.02 -6.71
C ILE A 136 15.10 19.38 -6.68
N HIS A 137 14.78 19.93 -7.85
CA HIS A 137 14.06 21.21 -7.95
C HIS A 137 12.71 21.17 -7.22
N TYR A 138 11.93 20.09 -7.36
CA TYR A 138 10.63 19.95 -6.68
C TYR A 138 10.77 19.75 -5.19
N ILE A 139 11.79 19.02 -4.71
CA ILE A 139 12.10 18.86 -3.27
C ILE A 139 12.41 20.20 -2.63
N ILE A 140 13.29 21.01 -3.26
CA ILE A 140 13.71 22.31 -2.74
C ILE A 140 12.55 23.33 -2.74
N ARG A 141 11.68 23.28 -3.75
CA ARG A 141 10.48 24.13 -3.84
C ARG A 141 9.33 23.64 -2.97
N GLY A 142 9.48 22.54 -2.23
CA GLY A 142 8.41 21.97 -1.42
C GLY A 142 7.21 21.48 -2.23
N LYS A 143 7.38 21.19 -3.54
CA LYS A 143 6.30 20.64 -4.39
C LYS A 143 6.05 19.16 -4.14
N ILE A 144 7.07 18.45 -3.69
CA ILE A 144 7.04 17.07 -3.23
C ILE A 144 7.71 16.99 -1.87
N TRP A 145 7.48 15.93 -1.11
CA TRP A 145 7.98 15.77 0.25
C TRP A 145 7.54 16.92 1.18
N THR A 146 6.31 17.38 1.04
CA THR A 146 5.74 18.52 1.78
C THR A 146 5.62 18.29 3.30
N HIS A 147 5.77 17.04 3.72
CA HIS A 147 5.66 16.56 5.09
C HIS A 147 7.01 16.39 5.80
N VAL A 148 8.11 16.69 5.11
CA VAL A 148 9.51 16.57 5.60
C VAL A 148 10.15 17.95 5.77
#